data_a593783a4e585a106805e531aa59a58c
#
_entry.id   a593783a4e585a106805e531aa59a58c
#
_cell.length_a   1.000
_cell.length_b   1.000
_cell.length_c   1.000
_cell.angle_alpha   90.00
_cell.angle_beta   90.00
_cell.angle_gamma   90.00
#
_symmetry.space_group_name_H-M   'P 1'
#
loop_
_entity.id
_entity.type
_entity.pdbx_description
1 polymer ?
#
loop_
_entity_poly.entity_id
_entity_poly.type
_entity_poly.pdbx_seq_one_letter_code
_entity_poly.pdbx_strand_id
1 'polypeptide(L)'
;RGLGDVYKRQDYEYSHEPEIKEKAVHFTKLLESLSSKVTSHDMGFQMFCSYGHAYRLTKENYYKDILLKSADELAKLYNPRVGTLLSWPWKVKESNWPHNTIIDNMMNLELLFWAAKHGGGKRLYDIALSHARVTKANHFRTDGSCYHVAVYDTITGKLIKGITHQGYNDASMWARGQAWAVYGYTCLLYTSPSPETK
;
A
#
# COMPACT_ATOMS: atom_id res chain seq x y z
N ARG A 1 -1.58 15.37 2.75
CA ARG A 1 -1.89 15.76 1.34
C ARG A 1 -2.92 14.78 0.82
N GLY A 2 -4.01 14.77 0.58
CA GLY A 2 -5.01 13.78 0.11
C GLY A 2 -6.28 13.73 0.95
N LEU A 3 -6.23 14.13 2.21
CA LEU A 3 -7.41 14.13 3.09
C LEU A 3 -8.53 15.03 2.55
N GLY A 4 -8.18 16.18 1.95
CA GLY A 4 -9.18 17.09 1.37
C GLY A 4 -9.97 16.49 0.20
N ASP A 5 -9.34 15.59 -0.58
CA ASP A 5 -10.02 14.87 -1.65
C ASP A 5 -10.96 13.78 -1.10
N VAL A 6 -10.48 12.98 -0.14
CA VAL A 6 -11.28 11.90 0.47
C VAL A 6 -12.56 12.45 1.10
N TYR A 7 -12.47 13.50 1.92
CA TYR A 7 -13.64 14.10 2.56
C TYR A 7 -14.62 14.70 1.56
N LYS A 8 -14.14 15.37 0.50
CA LYS A 8 -15.01 15.91 -0.53
C LYS A 8 -15.74 14.83 -1.33
N ARG A 9 -15.11 13.67 -1.52
CA ARG A 9 -15.77 12.55 -2.17
C ARG A 9 -16.82 11.89 -1.28
N GLN A 10 -16.56 11.77 0.01
CA GLN A 10 -17.55 11.31 0.98
C GLN A 10 -18.75 12.28 1.07
N ASP A 11 -18.47 13.58 1.11
CA ASP A 11 -19.48 14.64 1.10
C ASP A 11 -20.33 14.58 -0.18
N TYR A 12 -19.70 14.43 -1.35
CA TYR A 12 -20.41 14.22 -2.60
C TYR A 12 -21.22 12.92 -2.61
N GLU A 13 -20.70 11.83 -2.08
CA GLU A 13 -21.41 10.55 -2.00
C GLU A 13 -22.68 10.64 -1.15
N TYR A 14 -22.66 11.50 -0.14
CA TYR A 14 -23.81 11.76 0.72
C TYR A 14 -24.78 12.79 0.12
N SER A 15 -24.28 13.93 -0.35
CA SER A 15 -25.10 15.06 -0.77
C SER A 15 -25.54 15.01 -2.23
N HIS A 16 -24.74 14.37 -3.10
CA HIS A 16 -24.88 14.38 -4.57
C HIS A 16 -24.79 15.78 -5.20
N GLU A 17 -24.27 16.78 -4.47
CA GLU A 17 -24.18 18.16 -4.96
C GLU A 17 -23.12 18.31 -6.06
N PRO A 18 -23.46 18.86 -7.25
CA PRO A 18 -22.53 19.03 -8.37
C PRO A 18 -21.29 19.86 -8.01
N GLU A 19 -21.43 20.93 -7.23
CA GLU A 19 -20.31 21.79 -6.81
C GLU A 19 -19.29 21.01 -5.95
N ILE A 20 -19.76 20.12 -5.08
CA ILE A 20 -18.90 19.27 -4.26
C ILE A 20 -18.17 18.25 -5.14
N LYS A 21 -18.85 17.68 -6.14
CA LYS A 21 -18.24 16.81 -7.15
C LYS A 21 -17.10 17.51 -7.88
N GLU A 22 -17.31 18.72 -8.36
CA GLU A 22 -16.28 19.49 -9.06
C GLU A 22 -15.06 19.76 -8.18
N LYS A 23 -15.27 20.15 -6.93
CA LYS A 23 -14.19 20.31 -5.94
C LYS A 23 -13.42 19.00 -5.72
N ALA A 24 -14.11 17.89 -5.56
CA ALA A 24 -13.48 16.57 -5.40
C ALA A 24 -12.65 16.18 -6.63
N VAL A 25 -13.17 16.38 -7.84
CA VAL A 25 -12.45 16.14 -9.09
C VAL A 25 -11.19 17.02 -9.18
N HIS A 26 -11.31 18.31 -8.86
CA HIS A 26 -10.18 19.23 -8.87
C HIS A 26 -9.03 18.74 -7.96
N PHE A 27 -9.34 18.43 -6.70
CA PHE A 27 -8.32 17.95 -5.75
C PHE A 27 -7.71 16.61 -6.14
N THR A 28 -8.50 15.68 -6.69
CA THR A 28 -7.98 14.42 -7.22
C THR A 28 -6.96 14.65 -8.33
N LYS A 29 -7.27 15.51 -9.30
CA LYS A 29 -6.38 15.80 -10.43
C LYS A 29 -5.04 16.40 -10.03
N LEU A 30 -4.95 17.13 -8.91
CA LEU A 30 -3.69 17.65 -8.37
C LEU A 30 -2.69 16.53 -8.00
N LEU A 31 -3.16 15.31 -7.79
CA LEU A 31 -2.32 14.15 -7.46
C LEU A 31 -1.86 13.35 -8.68
N GLU A 32 -2.34 13.68 -9.89
CA GLU A 32 -2.09 12.89 -11.11
C GLU A 32 -0.60 12.67 -11.39
N SER A 33 0.22 13.71 -11.20
CA SER A 33 1.66 13.63 -11.43
C SER A 33 2.37 12.57 -10.58
N LEU A 34 1.80 12.21 -9.43
CA LEU A 34 2.33 11.15 -8.55
C LEU A 34 2.20 9.76 -9.19
N SER A 35 1.23 9.55 -10.09
CA SER A 35 0.98 8.25 -10.75
C SER A 35 2.14 7.71 -11.56
N SER A 36 3.13 8.56 -11.88
CA SER A 36 4.28 8.23 -12.73
C SER A 36 5.62 8.27 -11.98
N LYS A 37 5.61 8.52 -10.68
CA LYS A 37 6.84 8.74 -9.92
C LYS A 37 6.72 8.13 -8.53
N VAL A 38 7.09 6.87 -8.44
CA VAL A 38 7.16 6.20 -7.14
C VAL A 38 8.35 6.73 -6.34
N THR A 39 8.07 7.28 -5.16
CA THR A 39 9.09 7.75 -4.21
C THR A 39 9.10 6.92 -2.93
N SER A 40 7.99 6.25 -2.63
CA SER A 40 7.84 5.35 -1.49
C SER A 40 6.66 4.39 -1.74
N HIS A 41 6.49 3.44 -0.84
CA HIS A 41 5.34 2.53 -0.86
C HIS A 41 3.98 3.23 -0.71
N ASP A 42 3.93 4.45 -0.18
CA ASP A 42 2.69 5.21 0.09
C ASP A 42 1.88 5.56 -1.16
N MET A 43 2.36 5.21 -2.34
CA MET A 43 1.62 5.39 -3.58
C MET A 43 0.24 4.73 -3.53
N GLY A 44 0.10 3.56 -2.87
CA GLY A 44 -1.19 2.93 -2.64
C GLY A 44 -2.15 3.83 -1.87
N PHE A 45 -1.72 4.40 -0.74
CA PHE A 45 -2.50 5.36 0.03
C PHE A 45 -2.85 6.61 -0.78
N GLN A 46 -1.88 7.16 -1.49
CA GLN A 46 -2.06 8.41 -2.24
C GLN A 46 -3.07 8.24 -3.38
N MET A 47 -2.93 7.17 -4.15
CA MET A 47 -3.68 6.98 -5.38
C MET A 47 -4.99 6.21 -5.17
N PHE A 48 -5.01 5.19 -4.31
CA PHE A 48 -6.23 4.41 -4.14
C PHE A 48 -7.28 5.13 -3.29
N CYS A 49 -6.86 5.87 -2.26
CA CYS A 49 -7.78 6.69 -1.48
C CYS A 49 -8.38 7.87 -2.27
N SER A 50 -7.72 8.33 -3.35
CA SER A 50 -8.21 9.42 -4.21
C SER A 50 -8.84 8.90 -5.50
N TYR A 51 -8.03 8.44 -6.42
CA TYR A 51 -8.47 7.92 -7.72
C TYR A 51 -9.32 6.65 -7.60
N GLY A 52 -9.06 5.80 -6.60
CA GLY A 52 -9.87 4.61 -6.31
C GLY A 52 -11.32 4.96 -5.99
N HIS A 53 -11.54 5.93 -5.10
CA HIS A 53 -12.90 6.41 -4.81
C HIS A 53 -13.51 7.16 -5.98
N ALA A 54 -12.72 7.91 -6.77
CA ALA A 54 -13.20 8.53 -7.99
C ALA A 54 -13.73 7.49 -8.98
N TYR A 55 -12.96 6.42 -9.23
CA TYR A 55 -13.41 5.33 -10.09
C TYR A 55 -14.62 4.60 -9.51
N ARG A 56 -14.64 4.34 -8.20
CA ARG A 56 -15.77 3.67 -7.55
C ARG A 56 -17.10 4.39 -7.78
N LEU A 57 -17.08 5.72 -7.69
CA LEU A 57 -18.29 6.55 -7.82
C LEU A 57 -18.68 6.86 -9.28
N THR A 58 -17.71 7.01 -10.18
CA THR A 58 -17.99 7.47 -11.56
C THR A 58 -17.90 6.40 -12.62
N LYS A 59 -17.11 5.35 -12.37
CA LYS A 59 -16.75 4.29 -13.35
C LYS A 59 -16.01 4.81 -14.60
N GLU A 60 -15.50 6.03 -14.56
CA GLU A 60 -14.76 6.62 -15.67
C GLU A 60 -13.40 5.95 -15.89
N ASN A 61 -13.12 5.53 -17.13
CA ASN A 61 -11.87 4.85 -17.48
C ASN A 61 -10.62 5.69 -17.19
N TYR A 62 -10.70 7.00 -17.27
CA TYR A 62 -9.61 7.91 -16.91
C TYR A 62 -9.03 7.59 -15.51
N TYR A 63 -9.88 7.43 -14.50
CA TYR A 63 -9.42 7.10 -13.14
C TYR A 63 -8.84 5.69 -13.05
N LYS A 64 -9.43 4.74 -13.78
CA LYS A 64 -8.93 3.37 -13.89
C LYS A 64 -7.51 3.34 -14.46
N ASP A 65 -7.26 4.06 -15.55
CA ASP A 65 -5.97 4.08 -16.23
C ASP A 65 -4.86 4.67 -15.34
N ILE A 66 -5.19 5.73 -14.58
CA ILE A 66 -4.28 6.31 -13.59
C ILE A 66 -3.96 5.31 -12.46
N LEU A 67 -4.95 4.55 -12.00
CA LEU A 67 -4.72 3.53 -10.97
C LEU A 67 -3.86 2.37 -11.48
N LEU A 68 -4.09 1.89 -12.70
CA LEU A 68 -3.27 0.84 -13.31
C LEU A 68 -1.81 1.29 -13.47
N LYS A 69 -1.61 2.52 -13.95
CA LYS A 69 -0.29 3.14 -14.03
C LYS A 69 0.39 3.26 -12.66
N SER A 70 -0.35 3.68 -11.64
CA SER A 70 0.16 3.79 -10.27
C SER A 70 0.54 2.43 -9.68
N ALA A 71 -0.23 1.39 -9.97
CA ALA A 71 0.09 0.03 -9.54
C ALA A 71 1.37 -0.50 -10.18
N ASP A 72 1.59 -0.22 -11.46
CA ASP A 72 2.84 -0.58 -12.14
C ASP A 72 4.04 0.20 -11.60
N GLU A 73 3.87 1.48 -11.25
CA GLU A 73 4.91 2.28 -10.58
C GLU A 73 5.23 1.71 -9.19
N LEU A 74 4.22 1.41 -8.37
CA LEU A 74 4.42 0.80 -7.05
C LEU A 74 5.16 -0.54 -7.16
N ALA A 75 4.82 -1.35 -8.16
CA ALA A 75 5.46 -2.64 -8.40
C ALA A 75 6.97 -2.56 -8.70
N LYS A 76 7.49 -1.40 -9.13
CA LYS A 76 8.94 -1.19 -9.33
C LYS A 76 9.74 -1.27 -8.02
N LEU A 77 9.10 -1.06 -6.87
CA LEU A 77 9.73 -1.23 -5.56
C LEU A 77 9.89 -2.69 -5.13
N TYR A 78 9.34 -3.63 -5.90
CA TYR A 78 9.40 -5.04 -5.55
C TYR A 78 10.79 -5.65 -5.78
N ASN A 79 11.31 -6.29 -4.75
CA ASN A 79 12.53 -7.08 -4.85
C ASN A 79 12.17 -8.58 -4.82
N PRO A 80 12.35 -9.32 -5.92
CA PRO A 80 11.96 -10.74 -5.99
C PRO A 80 12.79 -11.65 -5.10
N ARG A 81 14.00 -11.27 -4.72
CA ARG A 81 14.83 -12.03 -3.80
C ARG A 81 14.34 -11.96 -2.37
N VAL A 82 13.90 -10.77 -1.95
CA VAL A 82 13.30 -10.54 -0.63
C VAL A 82 11.84 -10.96 -0.61
N GLY A 83 11.12 -10.75 -1.71
CA GLY A 83 9.70 -11.05 -1.84
C GLY A 83 8.79 -9.92 -1.34
N THR A 84 9.30 -8.70 -1.12
CA THR A 84 8.54 -7.54 -0.65
C THR A 84 8.81 -6.28 -1.47
N LEU A 85 7.92 -5.29 -1.33
CA LEU A 85 8.10 -3.92 -1.81
C LEU A 85 9.00 -3.15 -0.85
N LEU A 86 9.99 -2.44 -1.37
CA LEU A 86 10.81 -1.50 -0.60
C LEU A 86 9.96 -0.34 -0.11
N SER A 87 9.93 -0.10 1.20
CA SER A 87 9.08 0.95 1.76
C SER A 87 9.69 2.34 1.61
N TRP A 88 10.94 2.50 2.03
CA TRP A 88 11.63 3.78 2.07
C TRP A 88 12.96 3.73 1.33
N PRO A 89 12.98 4.07 0.01
CA PRO A 89 14.20 4.05 -0.79
C PRO A 89 15.35 4.89 -0.22
N TRP A 90 15.05 6.03 0.41
CA TRP A 90 16.08 6.90 1.01
C TRP A 90 16.78 6.26 2.21
N LYS A 91 16.08 5.40 2.97
CA LYS A 91 16.65 4.70 4.13
C LYS A 91 17.73 3.68 3.77
N VAL A 92 17.79 3.27 2.51
CA VAL A 92 18.87 2.40 2.01
C VAL A 92 20.25 3.04 2.26
N LYS A 93 20.37 4.35 2.00
CA LYS A 93 21.61 5.10 2.22
C LYS A 93 21.69 5.69 3.63
N GLU A 94 20.62 6.34 4.10
CA GLU A 94 20.63 7.08 5.37
C GLU A 94 20.81 6.17 6.59
N SER A 95 20.26 4.96 6.57
CA SER A 95 20.22 4.05 7.72
C SER A 95 20.95 2.74 7.47
N ASN A 96 21.56 2.58 6.28
CA ASN A 96 22.16 1.32 5.83
C ASN A 96 21.18 0.15 5.95
N TRP A 97 19.92 0.34 5.48
CA TRP A 97 18.90 -0.68 5.39
C TRP A 97 18.78 -1.14 3.93
N PRO A 98 19.47 -2.21 3.51
CA PRO A 98 19.58 -2.58 2.09
C PRO A 98 18.23 -2.80 1.41
N HIS A 99 17.27 -3.38 2.14
CA HIS A 99 15.86 -3.43 1.80
C HIS A 99 15.04 -3.34 3.08
N ASN A 100 14.16 -2.38 3.15
CA ASN A 100 13.32 -2.16 4.32
C ASN A 100 11.84 -2.26 3.94
N THR A 101 11.08 -2.93 4.77
CA THR A 101 9.64 -3.06 4.64
C THR A 101 9.01 -2.64 5.96
N ILE A 102 8.05 -1.74 5.92
CA ILE A 102 7.28 -1.36 7.10
C ILE A 102 5.89 -2.01 7.06
N ILE A 103 5.33 -2.24 8.24
CA ILE A 103 4.02 -2.91 8.35
C ILE A 103 2.90 -2.13 7.67
N ASP A 104 3.01 -0.82 7.59
CA ASP A 104 2.10 0.10 6.88
C ASP A 104 1.94 -0.28 5.39
N ASN A 105 2.96 -0.92 4.80
CA ASN A 105 2.92 -1.31 3.40
C ASN A 105 1.77 -2.27 3.08
N MET A 106 1.26 -3.00 4.07
CA MET A 106 0.07 -3.83 3.93
C MET A 106 -1.14 -3.05 3.40
N MET A 107 -1.24 -1.76 3.75
CA MET A 107 -2.30 -0.87 3.28
C MET A 107 -2.20 -0.55 1.78
N ASN A 108 -1.00 -0.58 1.23
CA ASN A 108 -0.74 -0.25 -0.17
C ASN A 108 -0.99 -1.43 -1.13
N LEU A 109 -1.14 -2.65 -0.60
CA LEU A 109 -1.41 -3.85 -1.40
C LEU A 109 -2.79 -3.84 -2.04
N GLU A 110 -3.74 -3.09 -1.47
CA GLU A 110 -5.10 -2.97 -2.03
C GLU A 110 -5.05 -2.46 -3.48
N LEU A 111 -4.21 -1.46 -3.78
CA LEU A 111 -4.00 -0.97 -5.14
C LEU A 111 -3.54 -2.09 -6.09
N LEU A 112 -2.60 -2.94 -5.67
CA LEU A 112 -2.07 -4.02 -6.50
C LEU A 112 -3.12 -5.12 -6.75
N PHE A 113 -3.84 -5.54 -5.72
CA PHE A 113 -4.92 -6.52 -5.85
C PHE A 113 -6.06 -6.00 -6.72
N TRP A 114 -6.44 -4.74 -6.52
CA TRP A 114 -7.45 -4.09 -7.33
C TRP A 114 -7.01 -4.02 -8.81
N ALA A 115 -5.80 -3.55 -9.07
CA ALA A 115 -5.26 -3.42 -10.42
C ALA A 115 -5.19 -4.79 -11.14
N ALA A 116 -4.78 -5.83 -10.44
CA ALA A 116 -4.75 -7.19 -10.99
C ALA A 116 -6.12 -7.66 -11.50
N LYS A 117 -7.19 -7.32 -10.77
CA LYS A 117 -8.58 -7.65 -11.15
C LYS A 117 -9.12 -6.76 -12.28
N HIS A 118 -8.51 -5.59 -12.53
CA HIS A 118 -9.01 -4.59 -13.48
C HIS A 118 -8.16 -4.45 -14.75
N GLY A 119 -7.30 -5.42 -15.03
CA GLY A 119 -6.52 -5.49 -16.28
C GLY A 119 -5.00 -5.34 -16.10
N GLY A 120 -4.50 -5.09 -14.88
CA GLY A 120 -3.07 -5.03 -14.56
C GLY A 120 -2.33 -6.37 -14.56
N GLY A 121 -3.07 -7.48 -14.66
CA GLY A 121 -2.54 -8.83 -14.84
C GLY A 121 -2.04 -9.50 -13.55
N LYS A 122 -1.80 -10.81 -13.68
CA LYS A 122 -1.42 -11.71 -12.58
C LYS A 122 -0.15 -11.29 -11.85
N ARG A 123 0.80 -10.64 -12.53
CA ARG A 123 2.06 -10.17 -11.92
C ARG A 123 1.82 -9.30 -10.70
N LEU A 124 0.88 -8.36 -10.75
CA LEU A 124 0.57 -7.47 -9.62
C LEU A 124 -0.04 -8.23 -8.44
N TYR A 125 -0.89 -9.22 -8.73
CA TYR A 125 -1.43 -10.13 -7.72
C TYR A 125 -0.33 -10.92 -7.02
N ASP A 126 0.59 -11.52 -7.79
CA ASP A 126 1.69 -12.33 -7.25
C ASP A 126 2.64 -11.50 -6.38
N ILE A 127 2.94 -10.26 -6.78
CA ILE A 127 3.73 -9.30 -5.98
C ILE A 127 3.03 -9.02 -4.63
N ALA A 128 1.76 -8.68 -4.66
CA ALA A 128 1.00 -8.37 -3.45
C ALA A 128 0.92 -9.57 -2.51
N LEU A 129 0.65 -10.76 -3.05
CA LEU A 129 0.58 -11.99 -2.28
C LEU A 129 1.94 -12.38 -1.67
N SER A 130 3.02 -12.26 -2.45
CA SER A 130 4.40 -12.49 -1.97
C SER A 130 4.71 -11.54 -0.81
N HIS A 131 4.45 -10.24 -0.99
CA HIS A 131 4.67 -9.24 0.05
C HIS A 131 3.91 -9.60 1.34
N ALA A 132 2.63 -9.92 1.26
CA ALA A 132 1.82 -10.27 2.41
C ALA A 132 2.35 -11.51 3.15
N ARG A 133 2.75 -12.55 2.41
CA ARG A 133 3.30 -13.79 3.00
C ARG A 133 4.62 -13.55 3.73
N VAL A 134 5.55 -12.81 3.11
CA VAL A 134 6.85 -12.50 3.71
C VAL A 134 6.68 -11.58 4.93
N THR A 135 5.79 -10.59 4.84
CA THR A 135 5.46 -9.71 5.97
C THR A 135 4.87 -10.51 7.13
N LYS A 136 3.95 -11.45 6.86
CA LYS A 136 3.39 -12.34 7.90
C LYS A 136 4.49 -13.13 8.61
N ALA A 137 5.43 -13.67 7.86
CA ALA A 137 6.49 -14.52 8.41
C ALA A 137 7.53 -13.74 9.25
N ASN A 138 7.77 -12.45 8.95
CA ASN A 138 8.92 -11.73 9.49
C ASN A 138 8.56 -10.51 10.38
N HIS A 139 7.33 -9.97 10.29
CA HIS A 139 6.94 -8.82 11.11
C HIS A 139 6.30 -9.22 12.43
N PHE A 140 5.68 -10.39 12.52
CA PHE A 140 4.99 -10.80 13.74
C PHE A 140 5.90 -11.56 14.69
N ARG A 141 5.81 -11.20 15.96
CA ARG A 141 6.40 -11.92 17.08
C ARG A 141 5.47 -13.07 17.51
N THR A 142 5.97 -13.93 18.36
CA THR A 142 5.21 -15.09 18.87
C THR A 142 3.98 -14.71 19.71
N ASP A 143 3.97 -13.51 20.30
CA ASP A 143 2.86 -12.96 21.05
C ASP A 143 1.80 -12.26 20.17
N GLY A 144 1.99 -12.24 18.85
CA GLY A 144 1.09 -11.58 17.89
C GLY A 144 1.35 -10.09 17.69
N SER A 145 2.25 -9.48 18.47
CA SER A 145 2.69 -8.10 18.20
C SER A 145 3.56 -8.03 16.95
N CYS A 146 3.62 -6.88 16.28
CA CYS A 146 4.43 -6.72 15.09
C CYS A 146 5.56 -5.69 15.25
N TYR A 147 6.67 -5.95 14.54
CA TYR A 147 7.69 -4.94 14.27
C TYR A 147 7.13 -3.86 13.36
N HIS A 148 7.58 -2.63 13.55
CA HIS A 148 7.30 -1.55 12.61
C HIS A 148 8.05 -1.80 11.29
N VAL A 149 9.36 -2.08 11.36
CA VAL A 149 10.26 -2.22 10.22
C VAL A 149 10.93 -3.59 10.26
N ALA A 150 10.93 -4.28 9.14
CA ALA A 150 11.78 -5.43 8.86
C ALA A 150 12.84 -5.03 7.84
N VAL A 151 14.11 -5.30 8.13
CA VAL A 151 15.25 -5.02 7.26
C VAL A 151 15.78 -6.34 6.71
N TYR A 152 15.99 -6.39 5.40
CA TYR A 152 16.39 -7.60 4.68
C TYR A 152 17.71 -7.42 3.93
N ASP A 153 18.44 -8.52 3.81
CA ASP A 153 19.59 -8.66 2.92
C ASP A 153 19.11 -8.88 1.49
N THR A 154 19.55 -8.05 0.55
CA THR A 154 19.13 -8.11 -0.86
C THR A 154 19.76 -9.24 -1.66
N ILE A 155 20.85 -9.85 -1.15
CA ILE A 155 21.55 -10.96 -1.81
C ILE A 155 20.90 -12.28 -1.43
N THR A 156 20.67 -12.49 -0.14
CA THR A 156 20.13 -13.75 0.39
C THR A 156 18.60 -13.73 0.53
N GLY A 157 17.97 -12.55 0.56
CA GLY A 157 16.54 -12.37 0.85
C GLY A 157 16.17 -12.56 2.32
N LYS A 158 17.13 -12.83 3.21
CA LYS A 158 16.88 -13.14 4.62
C LYS A 158 16.63 -11.88 5.45
N LEU A 159 15.82 -12.03 6.50
CA LEU A 159 15.64 -11.00 7.51
C LEU A 159 16.96 -10.75 8.26
N ILE A 160 17.40 -9.50 8.31
CA ILE A 160 18.55 -9.06 9.11
C ILE A 160 18.07 -8.73 10.52
N LYS A 161 16.99 -7.92 10.63
CA LYS A 161 16.45 -7.46 11.92
C LYS A 161 15.02 -6.95 11.80
N GLY A 162 14.27 -7.07 12.91
CA GLY A 162 13.01 -6.36 13.13
C GLY A 162 13.24 -5.22 14.12
N ILE A 163 12.78 -4.01 13.78
CA ILE A 163 13.01 -2.80 14.56
C ILE A 163 11.80 -1.88 14.53
N THR A 164 11.85 -0.79 15.28
CA THR A 164 10.92 0.33 15.14
C THR A 164 11.61 1.58 14.57
N HIS A 165 10.83 2.49 14.00
CA HIS A 165 11.27 3.82 13.60
C HIS A 165 10.41 4.92 14.24
N GLN A 166 9.11 4.65 14.44
CA GLN A 166 8.15 5.58 15.03
C GLN A 166 7.66 5.11 16.41
N GLY A 167 7.95 3.88 16.81
CA GLY A 167 7.61 3.34 18.11
C GLY A 167 8.61 3.74 19.21
N TYR A 168 8.29 3.37 20.44
CA TYR A 168 9.09 3.72 21.61
C TYR A 168 10.48 3.05 21.63
N ASN A 169 10.55 1.74 21.37
CA ASN A 169 11.79 0.97 21.19
C ASN A 169 11.53 -0.32 20.39
N ASP A 170 12.60 -1.02 20.00
CA ASP A 170 12.51 -2.21 19.14
C ASP A 170 11.80 -3.40 19.80
N ALA A 171 11.76 -3.47 21.12
CA ALA A 171 11.05 -4.50 21.86
C ALA A 171 9.56 -4.16 22.07
N SER A 172 9.17 -2.91 21.87
CA SER A 172 7.79 -2.45 22.05
C SER A 172 6.95 -2.70 20.79
N MET A 173 5.64 -2.68 20.97
CA MET A 173 4.66 -2.64 19.89
C MET A 173 4.29 -1.18 19.61
N TRP A 174 4.44 -0.75 18.36
CA TRP A 174 3.94 0.54 17.91
C TRP A 174 2.46 0.42 17.57
N ALA A 175 1.59 1.07 18.36
CA ALA A 175 0.13 0.88 18.31
C ALA A 175 -0.46 1.10 16.91
N ARG A 176 -0.06 2.18 16.20
CA ARG A 176 -0.54 2.43 14.84
C ARG A 176 -0.09 1.35 13.85
N GLY A 177 1.15 0.86 13.97
CA GLY A 177 1.64 -0.24 13.15
C GLY A 177 0.87 -1.54 13.38
N GLN A 178 0.54 -1.85 14.64
CA GLN A 178 -0.31 -3.00 14.96
C GLN A 178 -1.72 -2.84 14.34
N ALA A 179 -2.29 -1.65 14.38
CA ALA A 179 -3.57 -1.36 13.73
C ALA A 179 -3.50 -1.55 12.21
N TRP A 180 -2.40 -1.11 11.56
CA TRP A 180 -2.18 -1.38 10.13
C TRP A 180 -2.08 -2.86 9.80
N ALA A 181 -1.41 -3.64 10.67
CA ALA A 181 -1.35 -5.09 10.50
C ALA A 181 -2.74 -5.72 10.54
N VAL A 182 -3.53 -5.41 11.56
CA VAL A 182 -4.90 -5.94 11.72
C VAL A 182 -5.75 -5.55 10.53
N TYR A 183 -5.79 -4.27 10.17
CA TYR A 183 -6.58 -3.79 9.04
C TYR A 183 -6.12 -4.42 7.72
N GLY A 184 -4.83 -4.36 7.41
CA GLY A 184 -4.30 -4.84 6.13
C GLY A 184 -4.55 -6.33 5.90
N TYR A 185 -4.34 -7.17 6.91
CA TYR A 185 -4.63 -8.61 6.78
C TYR A 185 -6.13 -8.91 6.74
N THR A 186 -6.96 -8.14 7.45
CA THR A 186 -8.43 -8.26 7.35
C THR A 186 -8.89 -7.92 5.93
N CYS A 187 -8.40 -6.81 5.36
CA CYS A 187 -8.72 -6.44 3.97
C CYS A 187 -8.32 -7.53 2.96
N LEU A 188 -7.19 -8.22 3.18
CA LEU A 188 -6.77 -9.30 2.30
C LEU A 188 -7.75 -10.48 2.26
N LEU A 189 -8.43 -10.79 3.36
CA LEU A 189 -9.46 -11.84 3.38
C LEU A 189 -10.63 -11.52 2.43
N TYR A 190 -10.98 -10.25 2.28
CA TYR A 190 -12.08 -9.82 1.42
C TYR A 190 -11.65 -9.53 -0.03
N THR A 191 -10.40 -9.07 -0.24
CA THR A 191 -9.93 -8.65 -1.56
C THR A 191 -9.23 -9.78 -2.32
N SER A 192 -8.65 -10.74 -1.61
CA SER A 192 -7.98 -11.92 -2.17
C SER A 192 -8.69 -13.18 -1.68
N PRO A 193 -9.71 -13.68 -2.39
CA PRO A 193 -10.34 -14.94 -2.03
C PRO A 193 -9.28 -16.04 -2.01
N SER A 194 -9.14 -16.70 -0.86
CA SER A 194 -8.25 -17.85 -0.71
C SER A 194 -8.69 -18.94 -1.70
N PRO A 195 -7.75 -19.64 -2.35
CA PRO A 195 -8.05 -20.85 -3.11
C PRO A 195 -8.73 -21.94 -2.27
N GLU A 196 -8.63 -21.84 -0.94
CA GLU A 196 -9.19 -22.82 0.02
C GLU A 196 -10.66 -22.62 0.35
N THR A 197 -11.30 -21.56 -0.20
CA THR A 197 -12.75 -21.27 0.02
C THR A 197 -13.61 -21.62 -1.20
N LYS A 198 -13.15 -22.53 -2.06
CA LYS A 198 -13.96 -23.11 -3.13
C LYS A 198 -14.26 -24.57 -2.85
#